data_9282ededb57ca0c1b0f0f6ec4bd1812c
#
_entry.id   9282ededb57ca0c1b0f0f6ec4bd1812c
#
_cell.length_a   1.000
_cell.length_b   1.000
_cell.length_c   1.000
_cell.angle_alpha   90.00
_cell.angle_beta   90.00
_cell.angle_gamma   90.00
#
_symmetry.space_group_name_H-M   'P 1'
#
loop_
_entity.id
_entity.type
_entity.pdbx_description
1 polymer ?
#
loop_
_entity_poly.entity_id
_entity_poly.type
_entity_poly.pdbx_seq_one_letter_code
_entity_poly.pdbx_strand_id
1 'polypeptide(L)'
;LMAGPLLAIAYFCYIFDPDFFSPTGRKCTDGVGTRIMKTVAAVACACALLIVSVIPFADDTMPWYSIILQKYMGTATSYKYASVNAYNIYTLFGKNWTPITEKAILGLTYGQLGTVLMVLSVGFGGVLYFFGRKKHSGALSLATAFTFASLFTLGHYMHERYLFPVLLLLLVAYISYGDRRLINMFMCWSATTLVNCIAAFYYSKLHEYHLYWDERLVFWCSLANVILFI
;
A
#
# COMPACT_ATOMS: atom_id res chain seq x y z
N LEU A 1 5.41 6.02 0.30
CA LEU A 1 6.38 5.64 1.34
C LEU A 1 6.37 4.12 1.61
N MET A 2 5.20 3.50 1.76
CA MET A 2 5.07 2.07 2.13
C MET A 2 5.65 1.10 1.10
N ALA A 3 5.66 1.44 -0.18
CA ALA A 3 6.29 0.63 -1.24
C ALA A 3 7.81 0.87 -1.37
N GLY A 4 8.37 1.88 -0.70
CA GLY A 4 9.77 2.26 -0.84
C GLY A 4 10.76 1.12 -0.65
N PRO A 5 10.69 0.35 0.46
CA PRO A 5 11.61 -0.77 0.68
C PRO A 5 11.53 -1.84 -0.42
N LEU A 6 10.32 -2.17 -0.89
CA LEU A 6 10.13 -3.15 -1.95
C LEU A 6 10.67 -2.65 -3.30
N LEU A 7 10.46 -1.37 -3.61
CA LEU A 7 11.04 -0.75 -4.79
C LEU A 7 12.57 -0.72 -4.73
N ALA A 8 13.15 -0.45 -3.56
CA ALA A 8 14.60 -0.49 -3.39
C ALA A 8 15.16 -1.91 -3.66
N ILE A 9 14.51 -2.95 -3.14
CA ILE A 9 14.86 -4.34 -3.43
C ILE A 9 14.72 -4.64 -4.93
N ALA A 10 13.63 -4.18 -5.56
CA ALA A 10 13.40 -4.40 -6.99
C ALA A 10 14.47 -3.72 -7.85
N TYR A 11 14.83 -2.47 -7.55
CA TYR A 11 15.90 -1.78 -8.28
C TYR A 11 17.28 -2.40 -8.03
N PHE A 12 17.56 -2.84 -6.81
CA PHE A 12 18.77 -3.58 -6.51
C PHE A 12 18.86 -4.85 -7.37
N CYS A 13 17.78 -5.65 -7.41
CA CYS A 13 17.72 -6.83 -8.27
C CYS A 13 17.84 -6.46 -9.77
N TYR A 14 17.18 -5.38 -10.22
CA TYR A 14 17.29 -4.91 -11.59
C TYR A 14 18.75 -4.57 -11.99
N ILE A 15 19.50 -3.97 -11.09
CA ILE A 15 20.89 -3.57 -11.36
C ILE A 15 21.81 -4.80 -11.40
N PHE A 16 21.71 -5.68 -10.41
CA PHE A 16 22.72 -6.70 -10.16
C PHE A 16 22.32 -8.12 -10.57
N ASP A 17 21.05 -8.41 -10.85
CA ASP A 17 20.61 -9.76 -11.25
C ASP A 17 20.73 -9.94 -12.78
N PRO A 18 21.62 -10.84 -13.28
CA PRO A 18 21.75 -11.09 -14.70
C PRO A 18 20.49 -11.73 -15.31
N ASP A 19 19.69 -12.42 -14.48
CA ASP A 19 18.45 -13.08 -14.88
C ASP A 19 17.21 -12.22 -14.69
N PHE A 20 17.38 -10.90 -14.52
CA PHE A 20 16.24 -10.01 -14.35
C PHE A 20 15.31 -10.00 -15.57
N PHE A 21 14.03 -10.23 -15.33
CA PHE A 21 13.01 -10.10 -16.36
C PHE A 21 12.44 -8.65 -16.38
N SER A 22 12.35 -8.09 -17.58
CA SER A 22 11.62 -6.85 -17.78
C SER A 22 10.11 -7.05 -17.55
N PRO A 23 9.31 -5.99 -17.37
CA PRO A 23 7.85 -6.10 -17.30
C PRO A 23 7.22 -6.79 -18.52
N THR A 24 7.91 -6.79 -19.66
CA THR A 24 7.47 -7.49 -20.90
C THR A 24 7.82 -8.98 -20.93
N GLY A 25 8.38 -9.54 -19.86
CA GLY A 25 8.77 -10.95 -19.78
C GLY A 25 10.06 -11.30 -20.52
N ARG A 26 10.81 -10.32 -21.02
CA ARG A 26 12.10 -10.55 -21.69
C ARG A 26 13.25 -10.40 -20.70
N LYS A 27 14.29 -11.21 -20.86
CA LYS A 27 15.53 -11.00 -20.08
C LYS A 27 16.13 -9.63 -20.42
N CYS A 28 16.60 -8.96 -19.39
CA CYS A 28 17.25 -7.67 -19.55
C CYS A 28 18.67 -7.89 -20.07
N THR A 29 18.94 -7.39 -21.28
CA THR A 29 20.25 -7.50 -21.92
C THR A 29 21.19 -6.33 -21.63
N ASP A 30 20.70 -5.31 -20.93
CA ASP A 30 21.49 -4.12 -20.59
C ASP A 30 22.64 -4.48 -19.65
N GLY A 31 23.81 -3.89 -19.89
CA GLY A 31 24.93 -3.96 -18.96
C GLY A 31 24.65 -3.21 -17.65
N VAL A 32 25.38 -3.56 -16.57
CA VAL A 32 25.20 -2.98 -15.23
C VAL A 32 25.26 -1.44 -15.25
N GLY A 33 26.22 -0.85 -15.97
CA GLY A 33 26.34 0.61 -16.08
C GLY A 33 25.09 1.26 -16.69
N THR A 34 24.53 0.66 -17.74
CA THR A 34 23.28 1.13 -18.36
C THR A 34 22.10 1.03 -17.42
N ARG A 35 22.01 -0.06 -16.63
CA ARG A 35 20.95 -0.25 -15.63
C ARG A 35 21.03 0.78 -14.51
N ILE A 36 22.24 1.08 -14.01
CA ILE A 36 22.47 2.14 -13.04
C ILE A 36 22.00 3.48 -13.61
N MET A 37 22.42 3.82 -14.82
CA MET A 37 22.06 5.09 -15.46
C MET A 37 20.54 5.21 -15.65
N LYS A 38 19.87 4.16 -16.09
CA LYS A 38 18.40 4.12 -16.20
C LYS A 38 17.72 4.29 -14.84
N THR A 39 18.26 3.68 -13.78
CA THR A 39 17.74 3.84 -12.41
C THR A 39 17.88 5.28 -11.93
N VAL A 40 19.06 5.89 -12.10
CA VAL A 40 19.30 7.29 -11.74
C VAL A 40 18.38 8.22 -12.53
N ALA A 41 18.21 8.00 -13.83
CA ALA A 41 17.30 8.77 -14.66
C ALA A 41 15.83 8.64 -14.20
N ALA A 42 15.40 7.42 -13.84
CA ALA A 42 14.04 7.20 -13.32
C ALA A 42 13.79 7.93 -11.99
N VAL A 43 14.76 7.87 -11.06
CA VAL A 43 14.68 8.61 -9.78
C VAL A 43 14.67 10.11 -10.03
N ALA A 44 15.56 10.63 -10.89
CA ALA A 44 15.58 12.05 -11.23
C ALA A 44 14.27 12.52 -11.87
N CYS A 45 13.70 11.72 -12.77
CA CYS A 45 12.40 12.00 -13.38
C CYS A 45 11.28 12.03 -12.34
N ALA A 46 11.25 11.06 -11.42
CA ALA A 46 10.25 11.03 -10.34
C ALA A 46 10.36 12.25 -9.41
N CYS A 47 11.58 12.66 -9.05
CA CYS A 47 11.82 13.88 -8.27
C CYS A 47 11.39 15.14 -9.04
N ALA A 48 11.72 15.23 -10.33
CA ALA A 48 11.30 16.35 -11.16
C ALA A 48 9.76 16.46 -11.27
N LEU A 49 9.07 15.34 -11.49
CA LEU A 49 7.61 15.29 -11.54
C LEU A 49 6.99 15.72 -10.20
N LEU A 50 7.55 15.27 -9.07
CA LEU A 50 7.09 15.70 -7.75
C LEU A 50 7.24 17.22 -7.57
N ILE A 51 8.40 17.78 -7.92
CA ILE A 51 8.65 19.24 -7.82
C ILE A 51 7.68 20.00 -8.74
N VAL A 52 7.58 19.62 -10.01
CA VAL A 52 6.68 20.27 -10.97
C VAL A 52 5.22 20.23 -10.50
N SER A 53 4.79 19.13 -9.91
CA SER A 53 3.40 19.01 -9.39
C SER A 53 3.11 19.94 -8.21
N VAL A 54 4.13 20.39 -7.48
CA VAL A 54 3.98 21.24 -6.29
C VAL A 54 4.14 22.73 -6.62
N ILE A 55 4.90 23.08 -7.67
CA ILE A 55 5.16 24.47 -8.06
C ILE A 55 3.89 25.34 -8.15
N PRO A 56 2.75 24.88 -8.74
CA PRO A 56 1.54 25.69 -8.82
C PRO A 56 0.92 26.09 -7.48
N PHE A 57 1.32 25.44 -6.40
CA PHE A 57 0.82 25.66 -5.04
C PHE A 57 1.83 26.40 -4.15
N ALA A 58 3.02 26.72 -4.69
CA ALA A 58 4.06 27.43 -3.98
C ALA A 58 3.88 28.94 -4.12
N ASP A 59 4.15 29.68 -3.03
CA ASP A 59 4.18 31.12 -2.99
C ASP A 59 5.38 31.63 -2.15
N ASP A 60 5.50 32.94 -1.98
CA ASP A 60 6.59 33.56 -1.21
C ASP A 60 6.58 33.17 0.27
N THR A 61 5.41 32.80 0.81
CA THR A 61 5.24 32.38 2.22
C THR A 61 5.46 30.90 2.42
N MET A 62 5.20 30.07 1.38
CA MET A 62 5.32 28.62 1.41
C MET A 62 6.02 28.10 0.15
N PRO A 63 7.35 28.07 0.13
CA PRO A 63 8.12 27.57 -1.02
C PRO A 63 7.90 26.07 -1.23
N TRP A 64 8.07 25.60 -2.47
CA TRP A 64 7.77 24.22 -2.91
C TRP A 64 8.38 23.14 -2.02
N TYR A 65 9.61 23.31 -1.55
CA TYR A 65 10.26 22.34 -0.65
C TYR A 65 9.59 22.28 0.73
N SER A 66 9.10 23.40 1.23
CA SER A 66 8.35 23.46 2.49
C SER A 66 7.01 22.73 2.40
N ILE A 67 6.31 22.88 1.26
CA ILE A 67 5.06 22.15 1.00
C ILE A 67 5.32 20.64 1.02
N ILE A 68 6.36 20.18 0.31
CA ILE A 68 6.71 18.75 0.27
C ILE A 68 6.99 18.24 1.70
N LEU A 69 7.89 18.90 2.44
CA LEU A 69 8.26 18.48 3.77
C LEU A 69 7.07 18.48 4.74
N GLN A 70 6.26 19.54 4.76
CA GLN A 70 5.09 19.63 5.63
C GLN A 70 4.04 18.57 5.32
N LYS A 71 3.78 18.29 4.04
CA LYS A 71 2.81 17.25 3.65
C LYS A 71 3.29 15.85 4.04
N TYR A 72 4.56 15.54 3.82
CA TYR A 72 5.12 14.23 4.21
C TYR A 72 5.18 14.06 5.73
N MET A 73 5.69 15.06 6.47
CA MET A 73 5.78 15.01 7.92
C MET A 73 4.39 15.08 8.58
N GLY A 74 3.52 15.96 8.09
CA GLY A 74 2.15 16.09 8.59
C GLY A 74 1.35 14.80 8.39
N THR A 75 1.49 14.14 7.23
CA THR A 75 0.80 12.86 6.97
C THR A 75 1.31 11.75 7.91
N ALA A 76 2.61 11.73 8.22
CA ALA A 76 3.18 10.72 9.09
C ALA A 76 2.74 10.85 10.56
N THR A 77 2.31 12.05 10.98
CA THR A 77 1.94 12.34 12.38
C THR A 77 0.44 12.57 12.59
N SER A 78 -0.33 12.62 11.50
CA SER A 78 -1.75 12.87 11.57
C SER A 78 -2.62 11.71 12.04
N TYR A 79 -3.47 11.27 12.19
CA TYR A 79 -4.34 10.11 12.47
C TYR A 79 -3.67 8.98 13.26
N LYS A 80 -3.41 9.20 14.56
CA LYS A 80 -2.78 8.21 15.47
C LYS A 80 -3.77 7.15 15.97
N TYR A 81 -4.42 6.42 15.06
CA TYR A 81 -5.44 5.42 15.37
C TYR A 81 -5.11 4.05 14.76
N ALA A 82 -5.66 2.99 15.35
CA ALA A 82 -5.49 1.62 14.87
C ALA A 82 -6.08 1.44 13.46
N SER A 83 -7.23 2.04 13.20
CA SER A 83 -7.85 2.15 11.88
C SER A 83 -8.59 3.48 11.76
N VAL A 84 -8.66 4.02 10.55
CA VAL A 84 -9.40 5.25 10.22
C VAL A 84 -10.38 4.92 9.09
N ASN A 85 -11.50 4.33 9.46
CA ASN A 85 -12.54 3.85 8.53
C ASN A 85 -12.07 2.83 7.49
N ALA A 86 -10.90 2.19 7.69
CA ALA A 86 -10.49 1.06 6.88
C ALA A 86 -11.14 -0.21 7.42
N TYR A 87 -11.85 -0.94 6.56
CA TYR A 87 -12.48 -2.20 6.94
C TYR A 87 -11.44 -3.33 6.94
N ASN A 88 -10.60 -3.31 7.98
CA ASN A 88 -9.47 -4.20 8.20
C ASN A 88 -9.64 -5.03 9.49
N ILE A 89 -8.57 -5.70 9.92
CA ILE A 89 -8.60 -6.55 11.13
C ILE A 89 -8.96 -5.75 12.39
N TYR A 90 -8.49 -4.51 12.53
CA TYR A 90 -8.80 -3.69 13.71
C TYR A 90 -10.27 -3.31 13.75
N THR A 91 -10.83 -2.92 12.61
CA THR A 91 -12.25 -2.58 12.48
C THR A 91 -13.13 -3.82 12.67
N LEU A 92 -12.68 -5.00 12.23
CA LEU A 92 -13.37 -6.28 12.47
C LEU A 92 -13.58 -6.54 13.98
N PHE A 93 -12.60 -6.15 14.79
CA PHE A 93 -12.67 -6.27 16.25
C PHE A 93 -13.21 -5.01 16.96
N GLY A 94 -13.88 -4.11 16.24
CA GLY A 94 -14.47 -2.90 16.81
C GLY A 94 -13.46 -1.84 17.24
N LYS A 95 -12.22 -1.86 16.69
CA LYS A 95 -11.13 -0.95 17.04
C LYS A 95 -10.92 0.17 16.03
N ASN A 96 -11.95 0.51 15.26
CA ASN A 96 -11.95 1.71 14.43
C ASN A 96 -11.85 2.95 15.31
N TRP A 97 -11.01 3.91 14.93
CA TRP A 97 -10.72 5.12 15.69
C TRP A 97 -10.17 4.90 17.12
N THR A 98 -9.68 3.71 17.42
CA THR A 98 -9.00 3.43 18.70
C THR A 98 -7.59 4.01 18.67
N PRO A 99 -7.17 4.82 19.68
CA PRO A 99 -5.82 5.37 19.73
C PRO A 99 -4.76 4.27 19.72
N ILE A 100 -3.66 4.50 18.98
CA ILE A 100 -2.57 3.52 18.88
C ILE A 100 -1.84 3.27 20.20
N THR A 101 -2.02 4.13 21.19
CA THR A 101 -1.43 4.01 22.53
C THR A 101 -2.17 3.03 23.43
N GLU A 102 -3.41 2.65 23.06
CA GLU A 102 -4.16 1.65 23.82
C GLU A 102 -3.54 0.27 23.69
N LYS A 103 -3.71 -0.53 24.73
CA LYS A 103 -3.21 -1.92 24.77
C LYS A 103 -4.06 -2.82 23.90
N ALA A 104 -3.39 -3.63 23.07
CA ALA A 104 -4.02 -4.63 22.20
C ALA A 104 -3.91 -6.02 22.83
N ILE A 105 -2.93 -6.80 22.42
CA ILE A 105 -2.69 -8.19 22.87
C ILE A 105 -1.26 -8.33 23.39
N LEU A 106 -1.05 -9.30 24.27
CA LEU A 106 0.28 -9.62 24.83
C LEU A 106 1.01 -8.42 25.47
N GLY A 107 0.27 -7.42 25.96
CA GLY A 107 0.83 -6.20 26.55
C GLY A 107 1.34 -5.16 25.54
N LEU A 108 1.31 -5.46 24.24
CA LEU A 108 1.66 -4.52 23.18
C LEU A 108 0.53 -3.49 22.97
N THR A 109 0.90 -2.29 22.55
CA THR A 109 -0.07 -1.30 22.06
C THR A 109 -0.46 -1.60 20.61
N TYR A 110 -1.59 -1.03 20.14
CA TYR A 110 -1.99 -1.12 18.73
C TYR A 110 -0.91 -0.57 17.78
N GLY A 111 -0.20 0.48 18.19
CA GLY A 111 0.91 1.04 17.41
C GLY A 111 2.09 0.07 17.31
N GLN A 112 2.49 -0.56 18.41
CA GLN A 112 3.57 -1.54 18.41
C GLN A 112 3.21 -2.79 17.60
N LEU A 113 2.02 -3.35 17.85
CA LEU A 113 1.53 -4.52 17.11
C LEU A 113 1.46 -4.23 15.60
N GLY A 114 0.81 -3.13 15.21
CA GLY A 114 0.69 -2.75 13.82
C GLY A 114 2.04 -2.50 13.16
N THR A 115 2.99 -1.85 13.85
CA THR A 115 4.34 -1.64 13.30
C THR A 115 5.06 -2.97 13.05
N VAL A 116 5.01 -3.92 13.99
CA VAL A 116 5.59 -5.25 13.81
C VAL A 116 4.97 -5.95 12.60
N LEU A 117 3.65 -5.96 12.51
CA LEU A 117 2.93 -6.58 11.38
C LEU A 117 3.25 -5.91 10.04
N MET A 118 3.41 -4.58 10.01
CA MET A 118 3.82 -3.85 8.79
C MET A 118 5.24 -4.22 8.36
N VAL A 119 6.20 -4.31 9.30
CA VAL A 119 7.57 -4.71 8.99
C VAL A 119 7.60 -6.14 8.45
N LEU A 120 6.88 -7.06 9.09
CA LEU A 120 6.76 -8.45 8.62
C LEU A 120 6.11 -8.52 7.24
N SER A 121 5.07 -7.73 6.97
CA SER A 121 4.40 -7.66 5.67
C SER A 121 5.35 -7.21 4.55
N VAL A 122 6.13 -6.16 4.80
CA VAL A 122 7.13 -5.66 3.84
C VAL A 122 8.24 -6.68 3.63
N GLY A 123 8.74 -7.28 4.72
CA GLY A 123 9.78 -8.31 4.67
C GLY A 123 9.32 -9.53 3.86
N PHE A 124 8.10 -10.03 4.14
CA PHE A 124 7.55 -11.17 3.40
C PHE A 124 7.27 -10.83 1.93
N GLY A 125 6.76 -9.63 1.64
CA GLY A 125 6.63 -9.15 0.26
C GLY A 125 7.97 -9.13 -0.49
N GLY A 126 9.04 -8.70 0.18
CA GLY A 126 10.41 -8.78 -0.34
C GLY A 126 10.87 -10.21 -0.64
N VAL A 127 10.57 -11.14 0.25
CA VAL A 127 10.86 -12.58 0.08
C VAL A 127 10.08 -13.15 -1.11
N LEU A 128 8.78 -12.87 -1.21
CA LEU A 128 7.95 -13.29 -2.35
C LEU A 128 8.49 -12.77 -3.68
N TYR A 129 8.85 -11.48 -3.72
CA TYR A 129 9.48 -10.91 -4.91
C TYR A 129 10.81 -11.58 -5.24
N PHE A 130 11.69 -11.74 -4.25
CA PHE A 130 13.01 -12.31 -4.45
C PHE A 130 12.97 -13.72 -5.05
N PHE A 131 12.08 -14.58 -4.58
CA PHE A 131 11.91 -15.94 -5.12
C PHE A 131 11.10 -15.98 -6.42
N GLY A 132 10.14 -15.06 -6.59
CA GLY A 132 9.27 -14.98 -7.77
C GLY A 132 9.94 -14.38 -9.00
N ARG A 133 10.88 -13.45 -8.83
CA ARG A 133 11.44 -12.61 -9.91
C ARG A 133 12.10 -13.38 -11.05
N LYS A 134 12.65 -14.55 -10.75
CA LYS A 134 13.31 -15.41 -11.75
C LYS A 134 12.33 -16.29 -12.54
N LYS A 135 11.08 -16.36 -12.09
CA LYS A 135 10.05 -17.25 -12.68
C LYS A 135 9.04 -16.49 -13.52
N HIS A 136 8.70 -15.27 -13.11
CA HIS A 136 7.62 -14.49 -13.74
C HIS A 136 7.95 -12.99 -13.77
N SER A 137 7.65 -12.36 -14.90
CA SER A 137 7.78 -10.90 -15.08
C SER A 137 6.83 -10.12 -14.18
N GLY A 138 5.66 -10.69 -13.83
CA GLY A 138 4.67 -10.10 -12.92
C GLY A 138 4.99 -10.24 -11.43
N ALA A 139 6.13 -10.81 -11.05
CA ALA A 139 6.48 -11.07 -9.64
C ALA A 139 6.51 -9.79 -8.80
N LEU A 140 6.97 -8.67 -9.36
CA LEU A 140 6.97 -7.39 -8.68
C LEU A 140 5.55 -6.90 -8.39
N SER A 141 4.66 -6.96 -9.40
CA SER A 141 3.27 -6.53 -9.24
C SER A 141 2.53 -7.36 -8.19
N LEU A 142 2.72 -8.69 -8.21
CA LEU A 142 2.10 -9.58 -7.24
C LEU A 142 2.64 -9.35 -5.81
N ALA A 143 3.96 -9.26 -5.65
CA ALA A 143 4.57 -8.99 -4.36
C ALA A 143 4.18 -7.60 -3.80
N THR A 144 4.06 -6.60 -4.68
CA THR A 144 3.60 -5.26 -4.28
C THR A 144 2.11 -5.28 -3.92
N ALA A 145 1.27 -5.99 -4.69
CA ALA A 145 -0.14 -6.17 -4.34
C ALA A 145 -0.29 -6.83 -2.97
N PHE A 146 0.44 -7.92 -2.72
CA PHE A 146 0.46 -8.59 -1.43
C PHE A 146 0.90 -7.63 -0.31
N THR A 147 1.98 -6.87 -0.52
CA THR A 147 2.48 -5.93 0.50
C THR A 147 1.44 -4.88 0.85
N PHE A 148 0.82 -4.23 -0.14
CA PHE A 148 -0.22 -3.24 0.12
C PHE A 148 -1.47 -3.85 0.77
N ALA A 149 -1.90 -5.04 0.34
CA ALA A 149 -3.01 -5.75 0.95
C ALA A 149 -2.71 -6.10 2.42
N SER A 150 -1.50 -6.59 2.70
CA SER A 150 -1.03 -6.87 4.07
C SER A 150 -1.02 -5.62 4.92
N LEU A 151 -0.47 -4.51 4.41
CA LEU A 151 -0.42 -3.25 5.12
C LEU A 151 -1.82 -2.71 5.41
N PHE A 152 -2.75 -2.80 4.44
CA PHE A 152 -4.15 -2.42 4.66
C PHE A 152 -4.82 -3.28 5.72
N THR A 153 -4.62 -4.60 5.65
CA THR A 153 -5.33 -5.55 6.52
C THR A 153 -4.75 -5.58 7.93
N LEU A 154 -3.42 -5.51 8.08
CA LEU A 154 -2.71 -5.74 9.33
C LEU A 154 -2.06 -4.48 9.91
N GLY A 155 -1.91 -3.42 9.11
CA GLY A 155 -1.26 -2.18 9.52
C GLY A 155 -2.20 -1.24 10.27
N HIS A 156 -1.62 -0.40 11.12
CA HIS A 156 -2.29 0.75 11.72
C HIS A 156 -2.25 1.98 10.79
N TYR A 157 -2.97 3.06 11.12
CA TYR A 157 -3.13 4.29 10.31
C TYR A 157 -3.79 4.07 8.94
N MET A 158 -4.47 2.94 8.73
CA MET A 158 -5.07 2.64 7.44
C MET A 158 -6.37 3.38 7.23
N HIS A 159 -6.54 3.92 6.00
CA HIS A 159 -7.76 4.55 5.53
C HIS A 159 -8.45 3.68 4.50
N GLU A 160 -9.75 3.90 4.29
CA GLU A 160 -10.61 3.21 3.33
C GLU A 160 -10.01 3.13 1.91
N ARG A 161 -9.32 4.18 1.48
CA ARG A 161 -8.75 4.32 0.12
C ARG A 161 -7.41 3.60 -0.08
N TYR A 162 -6.79 3.09 0.97
CA TYR A 162 -5.43 2.51 0.85
C TYR A 162 -5.41 1.13 0.19
N LEU A 163 -6.58 0.54 -0.07
CA LEU A 163 -6.70 -0.68 -0.86
C LEU A 163 -6.70 -0.45 -2.38
N PHE A 164 -6.94 0.78 -2.88
CA PHE A 164 -6.95 1.06 -4.32
C PHE A 164 -5.70 0.62 -5.09
N PRO A 165 -4.46 0.83 -4.60
CA PRO A 165 -3.27 0.36 -5.31
C PRO A 165 -3.26 -1.16 -5.54
N VAL A 166 -3.83 -1.94 -4.62
CA VAL A 166 -3.91 -3.40 -4.74
C VAL A 166 -4.72 -3.81 -5.96
N LEU A 167 -5.83 -3.11 -6.23
CA LEU A 167 -6.71 -3.42 -7.36
C LEU A 167 -5.97 -3.34 -8.69
N LEU A 168 -5.25 -2.23 -8.92
CA LEU A 168 -4.45 -2.08 -10.14
C LEU A 168 -3.34 -3.14 -10.24
N LEU A 169 -2.64 -3.38 -9.14
CA LEU A 169 -1.53 -4.33 -9.11
C LEU A 169 -1.98 -5.77 -9.33
N LEU A 170 -3.17 -6.15 -8.86
CA LEU A 170 -3.78 -7.46 -9.13
C LEU A 170 -4.11 -7.63 -10.62
N LEU A 171 -4.62 -6.59 -11.28
CA LEU A 171 -4.86 -6.64 -12.73
C LEU A 171 -3.56 -6.82 -13.51
N VAL A 172 -2.50 -6.08 -13.16
CA VAL A 172 -1.18 -6.22 -13.79
C VAL A 172 -0.60 -7.61 -13.53
N ALA A 173 -0.75 -8.13 -12.30
CA ALA A 173 -0.33 -9.48 -11.96
C ALA A 173 -1.14 -10.53 -12.76
N TYR A 174 -2.47 -10.36 -12.88
CA TYR A 174 -3.32 -11.26 -13.67
C TYR A 174 -2.90 -11.33 -15.13
N ILE A 175 -2.60 -10.19 -15.77
CA ILE A 175 -2.10 -10.15 -17.15
C ILE A 175 -0.81 -10.97 -17.31
N SER A 176 0.05 -10.95 -16.29
CA SER A 176 1.34 -11.66 -16.34
C SER A 176 1.25 -13.15 -16.00
N TYR A 177 0.38 -13.52 -15.07
CA TYR A 177 0.26 -14.90 -14.56
C TYR A 177 -0.86 -15.70 -15.23
N GLY A 178 -1.91 -15.06 -15.74
CA GLY A 178 -3.11 -15.72 -16.27
C GLY A 178 -3.95 -16.45 -15.21
N ASP A 179 -3.66 -16.25 -13.91
CA ASP A 179 -4.35 -16.96 -12.82
C ASP A 179 -5.68 -16.28 -12.48
N ARG A 180 -6.79 -17.00 -12.72
CA ARG A 180 -8.15 -16.51 -12.46
C ARG A 180 -8.41 -16.12 -11.01
N ARG A 181 -7.64 -16.62 -10.05
CA ARG A 181 -7.76 -16.24 -8.65
C ARG A 181 -7.48 -14.74 -8.46
N LEU A 182 -6.51 -14.19 -9.18
CA LEU A 182 -6.14 -12.78 -9.10
C LEU A 182 -7.27 -11.87 -9.58
N ILE A 183 -7.95 -12.22 -10.68
CA ILE A 183 -9.10 -11.42 -11.15
C ILE A 183 -10.32 -11.57 -10.21
N ASN A 184 -10.53 -12.74 -9.62
CA ASN A 184 -11.58 -12.92 -8.63
C ASN A 184 -11.31 -12.08 -7.36
N MET A 185 -10.07 -12.06 -6.85
CA MET A 185 -9.66 -11.19 -5.75
C MET A 185 -9.86 -9.72 -6.09
N PHE A 186 -9.48 -9.30 -7.29
CA PHE A 186 -9.73 -7.95 -7.78
C PHE A 186 -11.22 -7.59 -7.72
N MET A 187 -12.10 -8.46 -8.22
CA MET A 187 -13.55 -8.21 -8.21
C MET A 187 -14.10 -8.11 -6.79
N CYS A 188 -13.74 -9.05 -5.92
CA CYS A 188 -14.21 -9.06 -4.55
C CYS A 188 -13.71 -7.84 -3.76
N TRP A 189 -12.41 -7.51 -3.85
CA TRP A 189 -11.88 -6.34 -3.18
C TRP A 189 -12.38 -5.03 -3.79
N SER A 190 -12.68 -4.97 -5.08
CA SER A 190 -13.34 -3.80 -5.68
C SER A 190 -14.70 -3.54 -5.05
N ALA A 191 -15.51 -4.60 -4.84
CA ALA A 191 -16.81 -4.49 -4.21
C ALA A 191 -16.70 -4.02 -2.75
N THR A 192 -15.84 -4.65 -1.93
CA THR A 192 -15.66 -4.25 -0.53
C THR A 192 -15.07 -2.84 -0.39
N THR A 193 -14.14 -2.46 -1.28
CA THR A 193 -13.57 -1.11 -1.31
C THR A 193 -14.63 -0.07 -1.65
N LEU A 194 -15.48 -0.36 -2.65
CA LEU A 194 -16.58 0.54 -3.02
C LEU A 194 -17.53 0.77 -1.84
N VAL A 195 -17.95 -0.31 -1.17
CA VAL A 195 -18.81 -0.22 0.02
C VAL A 195 -18.12 0.60 1.11
N ASN A 196 -16.85 0.32 1.40
CA ASN A 196 -16.09 1.05 2.42
C ASN A 196 -15.99 2.54 2.11
N CYS A 197 -15.68 2.90 0.86
CA CYS A 197 -15.54 4.30 0.46
C CYS A 197 -16.88 5.05 0.46
N ILE A 198 -17.96 4.43 -0.02
CA ILE A 198 -19.32 5.02 0.02
C ILE A 198 -19.70 5.28 1.47
N ALA A 199 -19.45 4.33 2.30
CA ALA A 199 -19.69 4.42 3.71
C ALA A 199 -18.92 5.58 4.35
N ALA A 200 -17.61 5.62 4.23
CA ALA A 200 -16.78 6.69 4.77
C ALA A 200 -17.20 8.07 4.23
N PHE A 201 -17.54 8.16 2.94
CA PHE A 201 -18.03 9.40 2.32
C PHE A 201 -19.37 9.86 2.89
N TYR A 202 -20.34 8.95 3.03
CA TYR A 202 -21.66 9.27 3.56
C TYR A 202 -21.57 9.90 4.94
N TYR A 203 -20.73 9.37 5.78
CA TYR A 203 -20.57 9.85 7.14
C TYR A 203 -19.71 11.09 7.28
N SER A 204 -18.72 11.23 6.43
CA SER A 204 -18.00 12.49 6.30
C SER A 204 -18.97 13.64 5.97
N LYS A 205 -19.97 13.37 5.12
CA LYS A 205 -21.01 14.36 4.76
C LYS A 205 -21.94 14.71 5.94
N LEU A 206 -22.19 13.77 6.83
CA LEU A 206 -23.00 13.98 8.03
C LEU A 206 -22.20 14.61 9.19
N HIS A 207 -20.90 14.88 9.01
CA HIS A 207 -19.96 15.30 10.06
C HIS A 207 -19.84 14.32 11.23
N GLU A 208 -20.18 13.08 11.00
CA GLU A 208 -20.09 12.01 11.97
C GLU A 208 -18.88 11.12 11.68
N TYR A 209 -17.69 11.61 12.00
CA TYR A 209 -16.42 10.97 11.63
C TYR A 209 -16.11 9.66 12.39
N HIS A 210 -16.77 9.43 13.51
CA HIS A 210 -16.55 8.29 14.41
C HIS A 210 -17.59 7.18 14.27
N LEU A 211 -18.05 6.94 13.09
CA LEU A 211 -19.26 6.20 12.94
C LEU A 211 -19.30 4.75 13.29
N TYR A 212 -20.33 4.54 14.03
CA TYR A 212 -20.96 3.27 14.36
C TYR A 212 -22.24 3.08 13.53
N TRP A 213 -22.11 2.87 12.24
CA TRP A 213 -23.29 2.54 11.52
C TRP A 213 -23.33 1.08 11.23
N ASP A 214 -24.41 0.61 10.83
CA ASP A 214 -24.77 -0.79 10.77
C ASP A 214 -23.55 -1.68 11.07
N GLU A 215 -23.30 -1.93 12.36
CA GLU A 215 -22.19 -2.74 12.86
C GLU A 215 -22.07 -4.05 12.07
N ARG A 216 -23.20 -4.53 11.52
CA ARG A 216 -23.24 -5.72 10.67
C ARG A 216 -22.54 -5.51 9.34
N LEU A 217 -22.79 -4.38 8.65
CA LEU A 217 -22.13 -4.10 7.36
C LEU A 217 -20.63 -3.94 7.56
N VAL A 218 -20.22 -3.17 8.58
CA VAL A 218 -18.81 -2.97 8.94
C VAL A 218 -18.15 -4.30 9.26
N PHE A 219 -18.80 -5.13 10.07
CA PHE A 219 -18.32 -6.46 10.45
C PHE A 219 -18.15 -7.36 9.23
N TRP A 220 -19.19 -7.52 8.39
CA TRP A 220 -19.14 -8.43 7.25
C TRP A 220 -18.16 -7.97 6.17
N CYS A 221 -18.05 -6.67 5.88
CA CYS A 221 -17.06 -6.15 4.94
C CYS A 221 -15.65 -6.29 5.47
N SER A 222 -15.42 -6.05 6.76
CA SER A 222 -14.10 -6.25 7.38
C SER A 222 -13.71 -7.72 7.38
N LEU A 223 -14.65 -8.61 7.71
CA LEU A 223 -14.44 -10.05 7.65
C LEU A 223 -14.12 -10.53 6.22
N ALA A 224 -14.87 -10.04 5.23
CA ALA A 224 -14.61 -10.35 3.83
C ALA A 224 -13.20 -9.91 3.40
N ASN A 225 -12.76 -8.71 3.77
CA ASN A 225 -11.41 -8.24 3.46
C ASN A 225 -10.33 -9.10 4.12
N VAL A 226 -10.53 -9.52 5.37
CA VAL A 226 -9.59 -10.41 6.08
C VAL A 226 -9.56 -11.80 5.43
N ILE A 227 -10.70 -12.38 5.08
CA ILE A 227 -10.78 -13.69 4.41
C ILE A 227 -10.13 -13.64 3.03
N LEU A 228 -10.35 -12.57 2.25
CA LEU A 228 -9.74 -12.41 0.94
C LEU A 228 -8.22 -12.24 1.00
N PHE A 229 -7.71 -11.77 2.14
CA PHE A 229 -6.26 -11.61 2.36
C PHE A 229 -5.58 -12.94 2.74
N ILE A 230 -6.24 -13.85 3.45
CA ILE A 230 -5.71 -15.16 3.90
C ILE A 230 -5.73 -16.18 2.76
#